data_e8aec68661d1154236a7740606db1a3b
#
_entry.id   e8aec68661d1154236a7740606db1a3b
#
_cell.length_a   1.000
_cell.length_b   1.000
_cell.length_c   1.000
_cell.angle_alpha   90.00
_cell.angle_beta   90.00
_cell.angle_gamma   90.00
#
_symmetry.space_group_name_H-M   'P 1'
#
loop_
_entity.id
_entity.type
_entity.pdbx_description
1 polymer ?
#
loop_
_entity_poly.entity_id
_entity_poly.type
_entity_poly.pdbx_seq_one_letter_code
_entity_poly.pdbx_strand_id
1 'polypeptide(L)'
;MISGDSYEYELLERWTKGFDCQGYKSCEIGVNKGYGSKVIMDNLINNYIHVGVDPYGDLEYQHFDKQKDYKWDGFERGVAPTYSDEIRDQMLNDLKPYRNQGKFTLCNMTDVDFMTISKHKDSKFAFVFFDGPHMTKDVITEAVWFAQRTAPITRFVFDDYPLYDMNLIANIMKYYGFKGLEKGKNKVCLEKNES
;
A
#
# COMPACT_ATOMS: atom_id res chain seq x y z
N MET A 1 -20.99 -0.68 -5.52
CA MET A 1 -20.35 0.38 -4.69
C MET A 1 -19.15 -0.25 -4.03
N ILE A 2 -17.94 0.26 -4.27
CA ILE A 2 -16.70 -0.27 -3.67
C ILE A 2 -16.78 0.02 -2.17
N SER A 3 -16.59 -0.98 -1.32
CA SER A 3 -16.54 -0.85 0.14
C SER A 3 -15.12 -1.19 0.63
N GLY A 4 -14.63 -0.42 1.58
CA GLY A 4 -13.37 -0.72 2.25
C GLY A 4 -13.54 -1.79 3.33
N ASP A 5 -12.46 -2.42 3.69
CA ASP A 5 -12.33 -3.44 4.73
C ASP A 5 -11.38 -3.02 5.86
N SER A 6 -10.72 -1.89 5.71
CA SER A 6 -9.87 -1.29 6.73
C SER A 6 -10.56 -0.13 7.47
N TYR A 7 -9.93 0.34 8.53
CA TYR A 7 -10.38 1.47 9.34
C TYR A 7 -9.67 2.77 8.94
N GLU A 8 -10.24 3.92 9.30
CA GLU A 8 -9.59 5.24 9.17
C GLU A 8 -9.26 5.63 7.71
N TYR A 9 -10.13 5.29 6.74
CA TYR A 9 -9.96 5.78 5.36
C TYR A 9 -10.03 7.32 5.25
N GLU A 10 -10.67 7.98 6.20
CA GLU A 10 -10.66 9.45 6.30
C GLU A 10 -9.26 10.03 6.56
N LEU A 11 -8.34 9.27 7.19
CA LEU A 11 -6.94 9.66 7.30
C LEU A 11 -6.22 9.50 5.96
N LEU A 12 -6.45 8.39 5.26
CA LEU A 12 -5.88 8.18 3.92
C LEU A 12 -6.36 9.27 2.94
N GLU A 13 -7.65 9.63 2.98
CA GLU A 13 -8.20 10.73 2.20
C GLU A 13 -7.49 12.05 2.54
N ARG A 14 -7.35 12.37 3.83
CA ARG A 14 -6.69 13.59 4.29
C ARG A 14 -5.23 13.68 3.86
N TRP A 15 -4.49 12.57 3.91
CA TRP A 15 -3.08 12.52 3.54
C TRP A 15 -2.84 12.50 2.03
N THR A 16 -3.84 12.15 1.24
CA THR A 16 -3.79 12.19 -0.22
C THR A 16 -4.37 13.47 -0.81
N LYS A 17 -5.27 14.15 -0.09
CA LYS A 17 -6.00 15.33 -0.58
C LYS A 17 -5.06 16.45 -1.00
N GLY A 18 -5.05 16.71 -2.32
CA GLY A 18 -4.23 17.77 -2.91
C GLY A 18 -2.72 17.46 -2.90
N PHE A 19 -2.30 16.24 -2.51
CA PHE A 19 -0.88 15.87 -2.57
C PHE A 19 -0.43 15.74 -4.03
N ASP A 20 0.63 16.48 -4.36
CA ASP A 20 1.16 16.55 -5.72
C ASP A 20 2.21 15.47 -5.96
N CYS A 21 1.88 14.51 -6.80
CA CYS A 21 2.84 13.46 -7.21
C CYS A 21 3.90 13.95 -8.21
N GLN A 22 3.80 15.17 -8.77
CA GLN A 22 4.80 15.77 -9.68
C GLN A 22 5.21 14.86 -10.86
N GLY A 23 4.26 14.09 -11.38
CA GLY A 23 4.52 13.11 -12.44
C GLY A 23 5.14 11.78 -12.00
N TYR A 24 5.46 11.63 -10.70
CA TYR A 24 5.90 10.36 -10.13
C TYR A 24 4.70 9.44 -9.85
N LYS A 25 4.96 8.15 -9.63
CA LYS A 25 3.90 7.17 -9.38
C LYS A 25 3.42 7.21 -7.93
N SER A 26 2.18 6.75 -7.74
CA SER A 26 1.71 6.24 -6.46
C SER A 26 1.61 4.70 -6.51
N CYS A 27 1.68 4.05 -5.36
CA CYS A 27 1.58 2.60 -5.25
C CYS A 27 0.73 2.20 -4.05
N GLU A 28 0.03 1.07 -4.17
CA GLU A 28 -0.62 0.37 -3.06
C GLU A 28 -0.20 -1.10 -3.11
N ILE A 29 0.30 -1.60 -1.99
CA ILE A 29 0.56 -3.02 -1.77
C ILE A 29 -0.63 -3.57 -0.97
N GLY A 30 -1.34 -4.56 -1.53
CA GLY A 30 -2.62 -5.02 -1.02
C GLY A 30 -3.78 -4.17 -1.53
N VAL A 31 -4.42 -4.59 -2.61
CA VAL A 31 -5.50 -3.82 -3.29
C VAL A 31 -6.89 -4.29 -2.87
N ASN A 32 -7.04 -5.60 -2.63
CA ASN A 32 -8.31 -6.22 -2.31
C ASN A 32 -9.44 -5.79 -3.27
N LYS A 33 -10.48 -5.14 -2.75
CA LYS A 33 -11.63 -4.63 -3.52
C LYS A 33 -11.38 -3.26 -4.16
N GLY A 34 -10.18 -2.66 -3.97
CA GLY A 34 -9.77 -1.42 -4.61
C GLY A 34 -10.28 -0.13 -3.97
N TYR A 35 -10.79 -0.18 -2.73
CA TYR A 35 -11.28 1.03 -2.07
C TYR A 35 -10.13 1.99 -1.71
N GLY A 36 -9.01 1.49 -1.18
CA GLY A 36 -7.80 2.28 -0.93
C GLY A 36 -7.28 2.94 -2.20
N SER A 37 -7.11 2.16 -3.29
CA SER A 37 -6.77 2.68 -4.61
C SER A 37 -7.71 3.81 -5.06
N LYS A 38 -9.02 3.63 -4.88
CA LYS A 38 -10.01 4.65 -5.24
C LYS A 38 -9.82 5.93 -4.43
N VAL A 39 -9.69 5.85 -3.10
CA VAL A 39 -9.45 7.00 -2.23
C VAL A 39 -8.18 7.75 -2.64
N ILE A 40 -7.10 7.02 -2.92
CA ILE A 40 -5.83 7.59 -3.37
C ILE A 40 -6.03 8.34 -4.70
N MET A 41 -6.64 7.70 -5.69
CA MET A 41 -6.79 8.28 -7.03
C MET A 41 -7.78 9.45 -7.10
N ASP A 42 -8.76 9.51 -6.21
CA ASP A 42 -9.71 10.62 -6.13
C ASP A 42 -9.07 11.89 -5.56
N ASN A 43 -8.02 11.77 -4.78
CA ASN A 43 -7.48 12.85 -3.97
C ASN A 43 -6.09 13.35 -4.40
N LEU A 44 -5.26 12.50 -5.00
CA LEU A 44 -3.96 12.91 -5.55
C LEU A 44 -4.14 13.84 -6.76
N ILE A 45 -3.23 14.80 -6.91
CA ILE A 45 -3.24 15.74 -8.03
C ILE A 45 -2.02 15.55 -8.93
N ASN A 46 -2.13 16.09 -10.16
CA ASN A 46 -1.14 16.10 -11.23
C ASN A 46 -0.73 14.71 -11.76
N ASN A 47 -0.44 14.64 -13.03
CA ASN A 47 -0.16 13.47 -13.86
C ASN A 47 0.63 12.37 -13.14
N TYR A 48 -0.06 11.42 -12.53
CA TYR A 48 0.51 10.24 -11.88
C TYR A 48 -0.14 8.97 -12.42
N ILE A 49 0.55 7.85 -12.27
CA ILE A 49 -0.01 6.51 -12.46
C ILE A 49 -0.03 5.84 -11.09
N HIS A 50 -1.21 5.39 -10.67
CA HIS A 50 -1.37 4.57 -9.49
C HIS A 50 -1.16 3.10 -9.84
N VAL A 51 -0.26 2.43 -9.14
CA VAL A 51 0.08 1.02 -9.33
C VAL A 51 -0.43 0.24 -8.13
N GLY A 52 -1.43 -0.61 -8.35
CA GLY A 52 -1.88 -1.58 -7.36
C GLY A 52 -1.09 -2.88 -7.50
N VAL A 53 -0.68 -3.47 -6.39
CA VAL A 53 0.03 -4.76 -6.34
C VAL A 53 -0.75 -5.70 -5.44
N ASP A 54 -1.22 -6.82 -5.98
CA ASP A 54 -1.97 -7.83 -5.22
C ASP A 54 -1.90 -9.18 -5.94
N PRO A 55 -1.48 -10.26 -5.28
CA PRO A 55 -1.41 -11.59 -5.87
C PRO A 55 -2.74 -12.34 -5.73
N TYR A 56 -3.80 -11.89 -6.43
CA TYR A 56 -5.07 -12.62 -6.45
C TYR A 56 -4.89 -14.10 -6.86
N GLY A 57 -5.87 -14.93 -6.59
CA GLY A 57 -5.92 -16.33 -7.04
C GLY A 57 -5.89 -17.34 -5.90
N ASP A 58 -6.39 -16.99 -4.71
CA ASP A 58 -6.55 -17.87 -3.53
C ASP A 58 -5.24 -18.55 -3.09
N LEU A 59 -4.10 -17.84 -3.21
CA LEU A 59 -2.80 -18.32 -2.76
C LEU A 59 -2.69 -18.21 -1.23
N GLU A 60 -2.26 -19.23 -0.56
CA GLU A 60 -1.98 -19.18 0.88
C GLU A 60 -0.67 -18.43 1.16
N TYR A 61 -0.71 -17.50 2.11
CA TYR A 61 0.48 -16.78 2.56
C TYR A 61 0.41 -16.45 4.06
N GLN A 62 1.58 -16.19 4.65
CA GLN A 62 1.70 -15.74 6.04
C GLN A 62 1.40 -14.24 6.09
N HIS A 63 0.27 -13.88 6.69
CA HIS A 63 -0.22 -12.49 6.71
C HIS A 63 0.27 -11.69 7.93
N PHE A 64 0.42 -12.34 9.09
CA PHE A 64 0.83 -11.71 10.35
C PHE A 64 2.03 -12.39 10.97
N ASP A 65 2.83 -11.65 11.74
CA ASP A 65 3.75 -12.24 12.70
C ASP A 65 2.95 -13.12 13.69
N LYS A 66 3.47 -14.30 14.00
CA LYS A 66 2.78 -15.30 14.84
C LYS A 66 2.53 -14.75 16.25
N GLN A 67 1.42 -14.07 16.46
CA GLN A 67 0.90 -13.79 17.79
C GLN A 67 -0.04 -14.93 18.19
N LYS A 68 0.18 -15.49 19.36
CA LYS A 68 -0.49 -16.72 19.85
C LYS A 68 -2.01 -16.65 19.89
N ASP A 69 -2.60 -15.47 19.96
CA ASP A 69 -4.01 -15.25 20.25
C ASP A 69 -4.77 -14.45 19.18
N TYR A 70 -4.14 -14.13 18.04
CA TYR A 70 -4.79 -13.36 16.99
C TYR A 70 -5.53 -14.31 16.02
N LYS A 71 -6.85 -14.22 16.00
CA LYS A 71 -7.73 -14.88 15.02
C LYS A 71 -8.31 -13.78 14.14
N TRP A 72 -7.97 -13.80 12.86
CA TRP A 72 -8.56 -12.94 11.87
C TRP A 72 -9.48 -13.79 10.97
N ASP A 73 -10.77 -13.43 10.91
CA ASP A 73 -11.80 -14.08 10.08
C ASP A 73 -11.77 -15.63 10.07
N GLY A 74 -11.40 -16.25 11.17
CA GLY A 74 -11.31 -17.71 11.28
C GLY A 74 -10.00 -18.32 10.83
N PHE A 75 -9.03 -17.52 10.34
CA PHE A 75 -7.71 -18.01 9.97
C PHE A 75 -6.82 -18.14 11.21
N GLU A 76 -6.31 -19.36 11.43
CA GLU A 76 -5.39 -19.63 12.52
C GLU A 76 -3.94 -19.35 12.11
N ARG A 77 -3.12 -18.94 13.08
CA ARG A 77 -1.66 -18.75 12.91
C ARG A 77 -1.24 -17.64 11.93
N GLY A 78 -2.15 -16.73 11.58
CA GLY A 78 -1.83 -15.61 10.68
C GLY A 78 -1.63 -16.02 9.22
N VAL A 79 -2.08 -17.20 8.83
CA VAL A 79 -2.11 -17.63 7.42
C VAL A 79 -3.47 -17.30 6.84
N ALA A 80 -3.50 -16.65 5.70
CA ALA A 80 -4.72 -16.34 4.97
C ALA A 80 -4.54 -16.61 3.47
N PRO A 81 -5.61 -16.94 2.72
CA PRO A 81 -5.54 -16.92 1.27
C PRO A 81 -5.51 -15.49 0.74
N THR A 82 -4.91 -15.28 -0.40
CA THR A 82 -5.11 -14.06 -1.18
C THR A 82 -6.54 -14.00 -1.70
N TYR A 83 -6.97 -12.83 -2.14
CA TYR A 83 -8.30 -12.67 -2.69
C TYR A 83 -8.50 -13.44 -3.99
N SER A 84 -9.75 -13.88 -4.27
CA SER A 84 -10.05 -14.68 -5.45
C SER A 84 -9.98 -13.85 -6.75
N ASP A 85 -9.92 -14.55 -7.87
CA ASP A 85 -9.96 -13.95 -9.20
C ASP A 85 -11.27 -13.20 -9.46
N GLU A 86 -12.40 -13.63 -8.88
CA GLU A 86 -13.69 -12.93 -8.98
C GLU A 86 -13.63 -11.56 -8.29
N ILE A 87 -12.97 -11.47 -7.13
CA ILE A 87 -12.77 -10.18 -6.42
C ILE A 87 -11.88 -9.27 -7.26
N ARG A 88 -10.80 -9.78 -7.86
CA ARG A 88 -9.96 -9.03 -8.79
C ARG A 88 -10.77 -8.48 -9.96
N ASP A 89 -11.57 -9.32 -10.62
CA ASP A 89 -12.32 -8.93 -11.80
C ASP A 89 -13.40 -7.89 -11.47
N GLN A 90 -14.06 -8.03 -10.32
CA GLN A 90 -14.98 -7.01 -9.80
C GLN A 90 -14.25 -5.69 -9.52
N MET A 91 -13.11 -5.71 -8.83
CA MET A 91 -12.28 -4.54 -8.56
C MET A 91 -11.84 -3.85 -9.87
N LEU A 92 -11.38 -4.62 -10.85
CA LEU A 92 -10.97 -4.08 -12.16
C LEU A 92 -12.14 -3.44 -12.92
N ASN A 93 -13.38 -3.97 -12.76
CA ASN A 93 -14.57 -3.36 -13.32
C ASN A 93 -14.94 -2.06 -12.59
N ASP A 94 -14.88 -2.05 -11.27
CA ASP A 94 -15.17 -0.88 -10.44
C ASP A 94 -14.17 0.27 -10.66
N LEU A 95 -12.89 -0.05 -10.88
CA LEU A 95 -11.84 0.92 -11.21
C LEU A 95 -11.70 1.21 -12.71
N LYS A 96 -12.60 0.71 -13.54
CA LYS A 96 -12.59 0.94 -15.00
C LYS A 96 -12.50 2.42 -15.41
N PRO A 97 -13.17 3.39 -14.74
CA PRO A 97 -13.03 4.80 -15.09
C PRO A 97 -11.57 5.30 -15.02
N TYR A 98 -10.81 4.88 -14.00
CA TYR A 98 -9.39 5.25 -13.82
C TYR A 98 -8.48 4.53 -14.81
N ARG A 99 -8.78 3.25 -15.08
CA ARG A 99 -8.05 2.45 -16.08
C ARG A 99 -8.19 3.04 -17.48
N ASN A 100 -9.39 3.45 -17.87
CA ASN A 100 -9.66 4.07 -19.19
C ASN A 100 -8.92 5.42 -19.35
N GLN A 101 -8.61 6.10 -18.24
CA GLN A 101 -7.81 7.33 -18.23
C GLN A 101 -6.30 7.06 -18.14
N GLY A 102 -5.86 5.80 -18.09
CA GLY A 102 -4.46 5.43 -17.88
C GLY A 102 -3.93 5.74 -16.47
N LYS A 103 -4.83 6.00 -15.51
CA LYS A 103 -4.46 6.36 -14.13
C LYS A 103 -4.21 5.16 -13.23
N PHE A 104 -4.72 3.98 -13.56
CA PHE A 104 -4.59 2.76 -12.76
C PHE A 104 -3.96 1.61 -13.55
N THR A 105 -3.02 0.93 -12.93
CA THR A 105 -2.43 -0.33 -13.42
C THR A 105 -2.38 -1.34 -12.29
N LEU A 106 -2.96 -2.52 -12.49
CA LEU A 106 -2.79 -3.65 -11.59
C LEU A 106 -1.54 -4.45 -11.97
N CYS A 107 -0.70 -4.73 -10.99
CA CYS A 107 0.33 -5.77 -11.02
C CYS A 107 -0.20 -6.97 -10.22
N ASN A 108 -0.82 -7.95 -10.92
CA ASN A 108 -1.31 -9.18 -10.29
C ASN A 108 -0.12 -10.10 -10.02
N MET A 109 0.59 -9.83 -8.94
CA MET A 109 1.81 -10.53 -8.51
C MET A 109 2.10 -10.22 -7.05
N THR A 110 2.98 -11.00 -6.44
CA THR A 110 3.45 -10.72 -5.07
C THR A 110 4.25 -9.42 -5.01
N ASP A 111 4.36 -8.84 -3.82
CA ASP A 111 5.24 -7.70 -3.52
C ASP A 111 6.70 -8.01 -3.86
N VAL A 112 7.17 -9.22 -3.58
CA VAL A 112 8.52 -9.70 -3.93
C VAL A 112 8.74 -9.71 -5.45
N ASP A 113 7.79 -10.25 -6.21
CA ASP A 113 7.86 -10.25 -7.68
C ASP A 113 7.79 -8.82 -8.22
N PHE A 114 6.94 -7.98 -7.63
CA PHE A 114 6.85 -6.57 -8.01
C PHE A 114 8.20 -5.87 -7.85
N MET A 115 8.87 -6.08 -6.73
CA MET A 115 10.16 -5.47 -6.44
C MET A 115 11.30 -5.99 -7.33
N THR A 116 11.20 -7.22 -7.84
CA THR A 116 12.31 -7.88 -8.54
C THR A 116 12.16 -7.90 -10.06
N ILE A 117 10.97 -8.22 -10.58
CA ILE A 117 10.78 -8.47 -12.01
C ILE A 117 9.76 -7.55 -12.69
N SER A 118 8.99 -6.73 -11.94
CA SER A 118 7.98 -5.88 -12.57
C SER A 118 8.62 -4.80 -13.46
N LYS A 119 7.88 -4.35 -14.48
CA LYS A 119 8.27 -3.19 -15.31
C LYS A 119 8.34 -1.87 -14.52
N HIS A 120 7.87 -1.85 -13.29
CA HIS A 120 7.86 -0.66 -12.42
C HIS A 120 9.01 -0.64 -11.41
N LYS A 121 9.84 -1.70 -11.34
CA LYS A 121 10.92 -1.84 -10.36
C LYS A 121 11.93 -0.66 -10.35
N ASP A 122 12.11 0.02 -11.48
CA ASP A 122 13.02 1.15 -11.63
C ASP A 122 12.28 2.52 -11.56
N SER A 123 10.99 2.51 -11.24
CA SER A 123 10.19 3.73 -11.12
C SER A 123 10.48 4.45 -9.80
N LYS A 124 10.19 5.76 -9.77
CA LYS A 124 10.14 6.55 -8.54
C LYS A 124 8.70 6.77 -8.10
N PHE A 125 8.49 6.84 -6.78
CA PHE A 125 7.18 6.92 -6.17
C PHE A 125 7.11 8.13 -5.23
N ALA A 126 6.00 8.87 -5.33
CA ALA A 126 5.71 10.00 -4.44
C ALA A 126 4.73 9.62 -3.31
N PHE A 127 3.93 8.59 -3.50
CA PHE A 127 2.98 8.12 -2.50
C PHE A 127 2.95 6.58 -2.49
N VAL A 128 3.06 5.97 -1.32
CA VAL A 128 2.96 4.51 -1.16
C VAL A 128 2.05 4.19 0.01
N PHE A 129 1.09 3.30 -0.20
CA PHE A 129 0.21 2.75 0.81
C PHE A 129 0.54 1.26 1.00
N PHE A 130 0.93 0.89 2.21
CA PHE A 130 1.29 -0.47 2.62
C PHE A 130 0.09 -1.07 3.35
N ASP A 131 -0.65 -1.92 2.66
CA ASP A 131 -1.87 -2.60 3.12
C ASP A 131 -1.87 -4.09 2.69
N GLY A 132 -0.69 -4.65 2.57
CA GLY A 132 -0.43 -6.04 2.16
C GLY A 132 -0.12 -6.95 3.34
N PRO A 133 0.97 -7.75 3.28
CA PRO A 133 1.42 -8.55 4.41
C PRO A 133 1.77 -7.69 5.62
N HIS A 134 1.27 -8.10 6.80
CA HIS A 134 1.53 -7.38 8.07
C HIS A 134 2.61 -8.08 8.92
N MET A 135 3.59 -8.71 8.27
CA MET A 135 4.78 -9.23 8.95
C MET A 135 5.86 -8.15 8.99
N THR A 136 6.43 -7.89 10.17
CA THR A 136 7.45 -6.85 10.37
C THR A 136 8.58 -6.90 9.33
N LYS A 137 9.07 -8.11 9.02
CA LYS A 137 10.17 -8.29 8.05
C LYS A 137 9.77 -7.89 6.62
N ASP A 138 8.52 -8.19 6.21
CA ASP A 138 8.04 -7.95 4.86
C ASP A 138 7.77 -6.46 4.69
N VAL A 139 7.09 -5.82 5.66
CA VAL A 139 6.88 -4.36 5.66
C VAL A 139 8.21 -3.58 5.68
N ILE A 140 9.24 -4.06 6.41
CA ILE A 140 10.59 -3.45 6.35
C ILE A 140 11.18 -3.59 4.95
N THR A 141 11.09 -4.76 4.35
CA THR A 141 11.65 -5.03 3.01
C THR A 141 11.02 -4.12 1.97
N GLU A 142 9.68 -4.04 1.95
CA GLU A 142 8.92 -3.15 1.09
C GLU A 142 9.30 -1.69 1.32
N ALA A 143 9.22 -1.22 2.57
CA ALA A 143 9.50 0.17 2.91
C ALA A 143 10.92 0.60 2.54
N VAL A 144 11.93 -0.24 2.75
CA VAL A 144 13.32 0.02 2.34
C VAL A 144 13.44 0.07 0.82
N TRP A 145 12.80 -0.86 0.12
CA TRP A 145 12.83 -0.88 -1.35
C TRP A 145 12.22 0.40 -1.94
N PHE A 146 11.07 0.85 -1.43
CA PHE A 146 10.44 2.09 -1.86
C PHE A 146 11.24 3.32 -1.41
N ALA A 147 11.86 3.32 -0.23
CA ALA A 147 12.66 4.44 0.28
C ALA A 147 13.88 4.74 -0.59
N GLN A 148 14.40 3.75 -1.31
CA GLN A 148 15.47 3.91 -2.32
C GLN A 148 14.96 4.48 -3.64
N ARG A 149 13.64 4.62 -3.81
CA ARG A 149 12.95 5.02 -5.07
C ARG A 149 11.99 6.19 -4.87
N THR A 150 12.32 7.09 -3.96
CA THR A 150 11.47 8.24 -3.62
C THR A 150 11.53 9.35 -4.68
N ALA A 151 10.41 10.06 -4.80
CA ALA A 151 10.37 11.42 -5.33
C ALA A 151 10.97 12.41 -4.31
N PRO A 152 11.23 13.69 -4.67
CA PRO A 152 11.72 14.70 -3.73
C PRO A 152 10.81 14.90 -2.52
N ILE A 153 9.49 14.84 -2.73
CA ILE A 153 8.49 14.81 -1.66
C ILE A 153 7.78 13.46 -1.75
N THR A 154 7.79 12.70 -0.66
CA THR A 154 7.22 11.36 -0.64
C THR A 154 6.48 11.08 0.66
N ARG A 155 5.29 10.48 0.56
CA ARG A 155 4.52 9.98 1.70
C ARG A 155 4.44 8.47 1.67
N PHE A 156 4.68 7.87 2.83
CA PHE A 156 4.46 6.46 3.12
C PHE A 156 3.34 6.34 4.15
N VAL A 157 2.28 5.64 3.80
CA VAL A 157 1.17 5.33 4.70
C VAL A 157 1.20 3.84 4.99
N PHE A 158 1.19 3.49 6.27
CA PHE A 158 1.20 2.13 6.76
C PHE A 158 -0.16 1.83 7.41
N ASP A 159 -0.84 0.79 6.90
CA ASP A 159 -2.08 0.28 7.51
C ASP A 159 -1.77 -0.78 8.56
N ASP A 160 -2.74 -1.03 9.42
CA ASP A 160 -2.69 -2.06 10.46
C ASP A 160 -1.38 -2.05 11.27
N TYR A 161 -0.77 -0.87 11.43
CA TYR A 161 0.52 -0.70 12.09
C TYR A 161 0.59 -1.29 13.52
N PRO A 162 -0.51 -1.49 14.28
CA PRO A 162 -0.45 -2.19 15.56
C PRO A 162 -0.07 -3.68 15.44
N LEU A 163 -0.18 -4.29 14.26
CA LEU A 163 0.07 -5.71 14.04
C LEU A 163 1.55 -6.04 13.84
N TYR A 164 2.42 -5.04 13.66
CA TYR A 164 3.85 -5.22 13.42
C TYR A 164 4.70 -4.14 14.14
N ASP A 165 6.03 -4.30 14.17
CA ASP A 165 6.91 -3.36 14.88
C ASP A 165 7.11 -2.05 14.09
N MET A 166 6.11 -1.17 14.14
CA MET A 166 6.15 0.15 13.50
C MET A 166 7.26 1.05 14.07
N ASN A 167 7.67 0.84 15.34
CA ASN A 167 8.77 1.62 15.92
C ASN A 167 10.10 1.29 15.26
N LEU A 168 10.34 0.01 14.99
CA LEU A 168 11.53 -0.43 14.25
C LEU A 168 11.50 0.12 12.82
N ILE A 169 10.36 0.02 12.12
CA ILE A 169 10.18 0.55 10.76
C ILE A 169 10.44 2.06 10.73
N ALA A 170 9.83 2.83 11.64
CA ALA A 170 10.02 4.27 11.71
C ALA A 170 11.49 4.66 11.98
N ASN A 171 12.19 3.89 12.82
CA ASN A 171 13.62 4.12 13.06
C ASN A 171 14.46 3.85 11.81
N ILE A 172 14.17 2.79 11.05
CA ILE A 172 14.83 2.51 9.78
C ILE A 172 14.52 3.65 8.78
N MET A 173 13.27 4.07 8.65
CA MET A 173 12.86 5.12 7.72
C MET A 173 13.53 6.48 8.00
N LYS A 174 13.93 6.77 9.25
CA LYS A 174 14.70 7.97 9.57
C LYS A 174 16.04 8.04 8.81
N TYR A 175 16.71 6.90 8.57
CA TYR A 175 17.96 6.86 7.79
C TYR A 175 17.73 7.23 6.31
N TYR A 176 16.48 7.07 5.82
CA TYR A 176 16.07 7.47 4.46
C TYR A 176 15.46 8.89 4.42
N GLY A 177 15.50 9.63 5.54
CA GLY A 177 15.04 11.02 5.64
C GLY A 177 13.54 11.18 5.94
N PHE A 178 12.82 10.10 6.25
CA PHE A 178 11.42 10.18 6.63
C PHE A 178 11.23 10.64 8.07
N LYS A 179 10.16 11.42 8.29
CA LYS A 179 9.70 11.87 9.61
C LYS A 179 8.22 11.53 9.77
N GLY A 180 7.77 11.32 11.01
CA GLY A 180 6.35 11.15 11.30
C GLY A 180 5.57 12.40 10.91
N LEU A 181 4.53 12.24 10.08
CA LEU A 181 3.60 13.31 9.73
C LEU A 181 2.39 13.30 10.66
N GLU A 182 1.72 12.16 10.75
CA GLU A 182 0.53 11.97 11.57
C GLU A 182 0.33 10.48 11.88
N LYS A 183 -0.35 10.20 13.01
CA LYS A 183 -0.64 8.85 13.47
C LYS A 183 -2.09 8.75 13.93
N GLY A 184 -2.84 7.81 13.36
CA GLY A 184 -4.16 7.38 13.81
C GLY A 184 -4.08 6.19 14.78
N LYS A 185 -5.19 5.49 14.93
CA LYS A 185 -5.26 4.25 15.72
C LYS A 185 -4.76 3.04 14.93
N ASN A 186 -5.04 3.02 13.62
CA ASN A 186 -4.73 1.92 12.72
C ASN A 186 -3.75 2.30 11.60
N LYS A 187 -3.70 3.59 11.23
CA LYS A 187 -2.84 4.09 10.16
C LYS A 187 -1.81 5.08 10.66
N VAL A 188 -0.62 5.07 10.04
CA VAL A 188 0.42 6.05 10.29
C VAL A 188 1.02 6.55 8.99
N CYS A 189 1.26 7.86 8.90
CA CYS A 189 1.89 8.51 7.76
C CYS A 189 3.28 9.01 8.13
N LEU A 190 4.27 8.65 7.30
CA LEU A 190 5.60 9.22 7.31
C LEU A 190 5.80 10.07 6.05
N GLU A 191 6.53 11.17 6.16
CA GLU A 191 6.83 12.04 5.03
C GLU A 191 8.33 12.28 4.93
N LYS A 192 8.84 12.26 3.70
CA LYS A 192 10.17 12.73 3.32
C LYS A 192 10.01 13.97 2.45
N ASN A 193 10.80 15.00 2.74
CA ASN A 193 10.86 16.22 1.95
C ASN A 193 12.34 16.58 1.77
N GLU A 194 12.85 16.41 0.56
CA GLU A 194 14.18 16.84 0.14
C GLU A 194 14.06 18.29 -0.36
N SER A 195 14.06 19.25 0.59
CA SER A 195 14.13 20.68 0.27
C SER A 195 15.59 21.13 0.08
#